data_a76379191826ad2137967cf7a1aa87c9
#
_entry.id   a76379191826ad2137967cf7a1aa87c9
#
_cell.length_a   1.000
_cell.length_b   1.000
_cell.length_c   1.000
_cell.angle_alpha   90.00
_cell.angle_beta   90.00
_cell.angle_gamma   90.00
#
_symmetry.space_group_name_H-M   'P 1'
#
loop_
_entity.id
_entity.type
_entity.pdbx_description
1 polymer ?
#
loop_
_entity_poly.entity_id
_entity_poly.type
_entity_poly.pdbx_seq_one_letter_code
_entity_poly.pdbx_strand_id
1 'polypeptide(L)'
;MLIDPNNGSPDYFVIFNYDLPIKHIISKNITLHPYHVKNPIAMTLLRDVMIAEVNFTDDEIPDEYRTGFFHTSQYFSRDQLEIFLACLQISNQPSNEKKNVFNFLEDSNNKPYEILGLYDAFPVGILSNSQPIFPFEDSTIDTVVNSSFYQFGTPFLYPISPTHISNSIEFYKKVQSILNKKNTKNEKETSWLLQNILLTYYKSKIDYTLVSISNSMEIIESMFGAPANITMSIRERVPKYLGYGSEKLSKILRTMYAIRSVNDHLKYTHQFSSNPWLHNFYDNKRFISSLTTILIEKWVDEIFNGKTRKEFRTSIIDDEKYSKK
;
A
#
# COMPACT_ATOMS: atom_id res chain seq x y z
N MET A 1 14.46 26.43 -23.99
CA MET A 1 13.27 25.62 -24.12
C MET A 1 13.76 24.19 -24.27
N LEU A 2 13.90 23.45 -23.18
CA LEU A 2 14.24 22.04 -23.23
C LEU A 2 12.98 21.33 -23.71
N ILE A 3 13.01 20.81 -24.92
CA ILE A 3 11.95 19.96 -25.47
C ILE A 3 11.93 18.73 -24.56
N ASP A 4 10.80 18.49 -23.90
CA ASP A 4 10.59 17.25 -23.16
C ASP A 4 10.68 16.10 -24.19
N PRO A 5 11.69 15.23 -24.15
CA PRO A 5 11.84 14.16 -25.13
C PRO A 5 10.71 13.13 -25.06
N ASN A 6 9.79 13.25 -24.10
CA ASN A 6 8.83 12.22 -23.75
C ASN A 6 7.38 12.58 -24.01
N ASN A 7 7.11 13.65 -24.75
CA ASN A 7 5.73 14.01 -25.08
C ASN A 7 5.07 12.87 -25.91
N GLY A 8 4.38 11.97 -25.25
CA GLY A 8 3.71 10.79 -25.83
C GLY A 8 4.49 9.47 -25.81
N SER A 9 5.67 9.42 -25.18
CA SER A 9 6.42 8.16 -24.99
C SER A 9 6.05 7.50 -23.66
N PRO A 10 5.91 6.16 -23.62
CA PRO A 10 5.63 5.45 -22.38
C PRO A 10 6.78 5.57 -21.37
N ASP A 11 6.45 5.62 -20.10
CA ASP A 11 7.37 5.49 -18.98
C ASP A 11 7.58 4.01 -18.67
N TYR A 12 8.85 3.60 -18.41
CA TYR A 12 9.17 2.22 -18.09
C TYR A 12 9.76 2.11 -16.69
N PHE A 13 9.25 1.14 -15.90
CA PHE A 13 9.70 0.87 -14.55
C PHE A 13 10.05 -0.61 -14.40
N VAL A 14 11.17 -0.91 -13.73
CA VAL A 14 11.52 -2.29 -13.38
C VAL A 14 10.87 -2.65 -12.06
N ILE A 15 10.10 -3.74 -12.04
CA ILE A 15 9.44 -4.27 -10.86
C ILE A 15 10.18 -5.53 -10.40
N PHE A 16 10.55 -5.59 -9.14
CA PHE A 16 11.16 -6.77 -8.53
C PHE A 16 10.10 -7.66 -7.85
N ASN A 17 10.50 -8.87 -7.50
CA ASN A 17 9.67 -9.92 -6.92
C ASN A 17 8.55 -10.41 -7.84
N TYR A 18 8.79 -10.37 -9.14
CA TYR A 18 7.90 -10.89 -10.13
C TYR A 18 8.58 -12.01 -10.91
N ASP A 19 7.93 -13.14 -10.99
CA ASP A 19 8.33 -14.28 -11.82
C ASP A 19 7.12 -14.71 -12.66
N LEU A 20 6.82 -13.94 -13.70
CA LEU A 20 5.74 -14.26 -14.63
C LEU A 20 6.32 -14.37 -16.04
N PRO A 21 6.11 -15.51 -16.71
CA PRO A 21 6.70 -15.79 -18.00
C PRO A 21 6.02 -15.10 -19.18
N ILE A 22 4.89 -14.41 -18.94
CA ILE A 22 4.06 -13.85 -20.01
C ILE A 22 3.69 -12.38 -19.76
N LYS A 23 3.44 -11.67 -20.87
CA LYS A 23 2.93 -10.31 -20.87
C LYS A 23 1.52 -10.24 -20.26
N HIS A 24 1.28 -9.21 -19.42
CA HIS A 24 -0.03 -8.93 -18.83
C HIS A 24 -0.47 -7.51 -19.13
N ILE A 25 -1.68 -7.34 -19.65
CA ILE A 25 -2.32 -6.04 -19.82
C ILE A 25 -3.19 -5.78 -18.59
N ILE A 26 -2.79 -4.80 -17.78
CA ILE A 26 -3.48 -4.42 -16.55
C ILE A 26 -4.64 -3.46 -16.85
N SER A 27 -4.35 -2.47 -17.68
CA SER A 27 -5.31 -1.47 -18.16
C SER A 27 -4.88 -0.98 -19.54
N LYS A 28 -5.61 -0.05 -20.12
CA LYS A 28 -5.19 0.59 -21.37
C LYS A 28 -3.86 1.34 -21.25
N ASN A 29 -3.51 1.75 -20.02
CA ASN A 29 -2.32 2.57 -19.76
C ASN A 29 -1.17 1.81 -19.08
N ILE A 30 -1.41 0.59 -18.57
CA ILE A 30 -0.40 -0.18 -17.83
C ILE A 30 -0.28 -1.57 -18.42
N THR A 31 0.91 -1.92 -18.86
CA THR A 31 1.26 -3.26 -19.36
C THR A 31 2.51 -3.78 -18.66
N LEU A 32 2.50 -5.05 -18.26
CA LEU A 32 3.65 -5.72 -17.68
C LEU A 32 4.30 -6.64 -18.70
N HIS A 33 5.60 -6.51 -18.87
CA HIS A 33 6.41 -7.30 -19.80
C HIS A 33 7.42 -8.14 -19.02
N PRO A 34 7.50 -9.46 -19.23
CA PRO A 34 8.57 -10.27 -18.67
C PRO A 34 9.92 -9.86 -19.32
N TYR A 35 10.96 -9.80 -18.50
CA TYR A 35 12.30 -9.48 -18.96
C TYR A 35 13.33 -10.41 -18.30
N HIS A 36 14.17 -11.04 -19.11
CA HIS A 36 15.28 -11.85 -18.64
C HIS A 36 16.57 -11.04 -18.67
N VAL A 37 17.20 -10.89 -17.52
CA VAL A 37 18.45 -10.13 -17.36
C VAL A 37 19.56 -10.82 -18.16
N LYS A 38 20.11 -10.13 -19.19
CA LYS A 38 21.06 -10.72 -20.13
C LYS A 38 22.46 -10.84 -19.54
N ASN A 39 22.87 -9.86 -18.72
CA ASN A 39 24.20 -9.77 -18.14
C ASN A 39 24.13 -9.71 -16.60
N PRO A 40 23.66 -10.77 -15.92
CA PRO A 40 23.57 -10.75 -14.47
C PRO A 40 25.00 -10.71 -13.89
N ILE A 41 25.24 -9.78 -12.97
CA ILE A 41 26.44 -9.83 -12.14
C ILE A 41 26.35 -11.12 -11.32
N ALA A 42 27.43 -11.90 -11.30
CA ALA A 42 27.50 -13.23 -10.72
C ALA A 42 26.71 -13.31 -9.39
N MET A 43 25.78 -14.26 -9.29
CA MET A 43 24.90 -14.55 -8.15
C MET A 43 23.68 -13.64 -7.94
N THR A 44 23.28 -12.79 -8.87
CA THR A 44 21.98 -12.13 -8.72
C THR A 44 20.86 -13.17 -8.83
N LEU A 45 20.04 -13.27 -7.80
CA LEU A 45 18.83 -14.10 -7.82
C LEU A 45 17.73 -13.50 -8.72
N LEU A 46 17.89 -12.24 -9.12
CA LEU A 46 16.98 -11.51 -10.00
C LEU A 46 17.36 -11.71 -11.46
N ARG A 47 17.16 -12.93 -11.97
CA ARG A 47 17.35 -13.21 -13.41
C ARG A 47 16.15 -12.80 -14.24
N ASP A 48 14.97 -12.89 -13.65
CA ASP A 48 13.72 -12.57 -14.29
C ASP A 48 13.05 -11.44 -13.50
N VAL A 49 12.68 -10.38 -14.21
CA VAL A 49 11.99 -9.21 -13.67
C VAL A 49 10.80 -8.87 -14.56
N MET A 50 9.89 -8.06 -14.05
CA MET A 50 8.83 -7.46 -14.86
C MET A 50 9.16 -6.00 -15.15
N ILE A 51 8.90 -5.60 -16.38
CA ILE A 51 8.95 -4.20 -16.78
C ILE A 51 7.53 -3.70 -16.94
N ALA A 52 7.18 -2.69 -16.17
CA ALA A 52 5.93 -1.97 -16.34
C ALA A 52 6.12 -0.88 -17.40
N GLU A 53 5.37 -0.97 -18.48
CA GLU A 53 5.16 0.08 -19.44
C GLU A 53 3.91 0.86 -19.02
N VAL A 54 4.08 2.16 -18.74
CA VAL A 54 3.01 3.05 -18.30
C VAL A 54 2.88 4.19 -19.30
N ASN A 55 1.71 4.29 -19.94
CA ASN A 55 1.48 5.26 -21.00
C ASN A 55 0.18 6.03 -20.75
N PHE A 56 0.30 7.30 -20.36
CA PHE A 56 -0.79 8.24 -20.22
C PHE A 56 -0.63 9.37 -21.23
N THR A 57 -1.73 9.73 -21.87
CA THR A 57 -1.78 10.90 -22.75
C THR A 57 -1.89 12.18 -21.92
N ASP A 58 -1.45 13.32 -22.46
CA ASP A 58 -1.42 14.59 -21.73
C ASP A 58 -2.79 14.99 -21.17
N ASP A 59 -3.88 14.65 -21.84
CA ASP A 59 -5.24 14.93 -21.40
C ASP A 59 -5.72 14.02 -20.25
N GLU A 60 -5.07 12.88 -20.05
CA GLU A 60 -5.32 11.97 -18.94
C GLU A 60 -4.59 12.38 -17.64
N ILE A 61 -3.57 13.24 -17.75
CA ILE A 61 -2.77 13.69 -16.60
C ILE A 61 -3.50 14.85 -15.91
N PRO A 62 -3.85 14.74 -14.63
CA PRO A 62 -4.51 15.80 -13.88
C PRO A 62 -3.66 17.08 -13.78
N ASP A 63 -4.33 18.23 -13.70
CA ASP A 63 -3.68 19.55 -13.68
C ASP A 63 -2.71 19.71 -12.48
N GLU A 64 -3.00 19.08 -11.35
CA GLU A 64 -2.11 19.08 -10.18
C GLU A 64 -0.72 18.49 -10.46
N TYR A 65 -0.61 17.60 -11.45
CA TYR A 65 0.67 17.04 -11.90
C TYR A 65 1.32 17.86 -13.02
N ARG A 66 0.66 18.92 -13.55
CA ARG A 66 1.16 19.75 -14.65
C ARG A 66 1.87 21.03 -14.21
N THR A 67 1.74 21.40 -12.93
CA THR A 67 2.19 22.69 -12.42
C THR A 67 3.65 22.74 -11.95
N GLY A 68 4.41 21.67 -12.06
CA GLY A 68 5.80 21.58 -11.62
C GLY A 68 6.83 21.88 -12.72
N PHE A 69 8.00 22.37 -12.32
CA PHE A 69 9.16 22.61 -13.21
C PHE A 69 9.81 21.31 -13.74
N PHE A 70 9.47 20.14 -13.19
CA PHE A 70 10.11 18.86 -13.47
C PHE A 70 9.08 17.76 -13.78
N HIS A 71 9.16 17.18 -14.97
CA HIS A 71 8.65 15.84 -15.40
C HIS A 71 7.41 15.30 -14.67
N THR A 72 6.35 16.08 -14.63
CA THR A 72 5.14 15.78 -13.85
C THR A 72 4.39 14.54 -14.32
N SER A 73 4.46 14.23 -15.64
CA SER A 73 3.89 13.00 -16.22
C SER A 73 4.47 11.73 -15.57
N GLN A 74 5.77 11.72 -15.31
CA GLN A 74 6.47 10.58 -14.72
C GLN A 74 6.04 10.31 -13.27
N TYR A 75 5.78 11.35 -12.48
CA TYR A 75 5.24 11.17 -11.12
C TYR A 75 3.84 10.61 -11.15
N PHE A 76 3.00 11.08 -12.08
CA PHE A 76 1.66 10.52 -12.25
C PHE A 76 1.70 9.06 -12.68
N SER A 77 2.53 8.72 -13.68
CA SER A 77 2.73 7.34 -14.14
C SER A 77 3.18 6.43 -13.00
N ARG A 78 4.12 6.90 -12.18
CA ARG A 78 4.60 6.18 -11.00
C ARG A 78 3.49 5.98 -9.98
N ASP A 79 2.75 7.03 -9.61
CA ASP A 79 1.66 6.93 -8.64
C ASP A 79 0.60 5.93 -9.10
N GLN A 80 0.25 5.92 -10.40
CA GLN A 80 -0.70 4.95 -10.96
C GLN A 80 -0.16 3.50 -10.89
N LEU A 81 1.14 3.32 -11.12
CA LEU A 81 1.77 2.02 -10.96
C LEU A 81 1.81 1.59 -9.48
N GLU A 82 2.15 2.48 -8.55
CA GLU A 82 2.16 2.21 -7.11
C GLU A 82 0.75 1.85 -6.60
N ILE A 83 -0.30 2.51 -7.11
CA ILE A 83 -1.70 2.18 -6.83
C ILE A 83 -2.02 0.76 -7.31
N PHE A 84 -1.59 0.39 -8.53
CA PHE A 84 -1.77 -0.99 -9.02
C PHE A 84 -1.03 -2.00 -8.14
N LEU A 85 0.20 -1.73 -7.74
CA LEU A 85 0.98 -2.59 -6.86
C LEU A 85 0.35 -2.73 -5.46
N ALA A 86 -0.23 -1.64 -4.93
CA ALA A 86 -1.05 -1.70 -3.72
C ALA A 86 -2.26 -2.63 -3.90
N CYS A 87 -2.97 -2.51 -5.02
CA CYS A 87 -4.10 -3.39 -5.33
C CYS A 87 -3.66 -4.86 -5.44
N LEU A 88 -2.49 -5.12 -6.04
CA LEU A 88 -1.91 -6.45 -6.12
C LEU A 88 -1.69 -7.06 -4.72
N GLN A 89 -1.14 -6.28 -3.81
CA GLN A 89 -0.87 -6.72 -2.44
C GLN A 89 -2.16 -6.93 -1.62
N ILE A 90 -3.15 -6.05 -1.79
CA ILE A 90 -4.43 -6.13 -1.08
C ILE A 90 -5.24 -7.35 -1.54
N SER A 91 -5.40 -7.51 -2.85
CA SER A 91 -6.26 -8.56 -3.42
C SER A 91 -5.71 -9.96 -3.25
N ASN A 92 -4.41 -10.10 -3.01
CA ASN A 92 -3.73 -11.38 -2.88
C ASN A 92 -3.27 -11.69 -1.45
N GLN A 93 -3.77 -10.96 -0.47
CA GLN A 93 -3.55 -11.35 0.91
C GLN A 93 -4.16 -12.75 1.14
N PRO A 94 -3.36 -13.73 1.59
CA PRO A 94 -3.86 -15.08 1.80
C PRO A 94 -5.09 -15.10 2.72
N SER A 95 -6.12 -15.87 2.34
CA SER A 95 -7.34 -15.98 3.14
C SER A 95 -7.07 -16.48 4.57
N ASN A 96 -6.02 -17.29 4.73
CA ASN A 96 -5.56 -17.76 6.03
C ASN A 96 -5.05 -16.62 6.92
N GLU A 97 -4.43 -15.56 6.36
CA GLU A 97 -3.96 -14.44 7.15
C GLU A 97 -5.12 -13.63 7.73
N LYS A 98 -6.16 -13.37 6.93
CA LYS A 98 -7.39 -12.73 7.42
C LYS A 98 -7.98 -13.52 8.60
N LYS A 99 -8.09 -14.84 8.43
CA LYS A 99 -8.57 -15.74 9.47
C LYS A 99 -7.65 -15.73 10.71
N ASN A 100 -6.35 -15.70 10.51
CA ASN A 100 -5.37 -15.66 11.60
C ASN A 100 -5.43 -14.37 12.42
N VAL A 101 -5.72 -13.22 11.77
CA VAL A 101 -5.97 -11.96 12.49
C VAL A 101 -7.16 -12.10 13.45
N PHE A 102 -8.27 -12.66 12.98
CA PHE A 102 -9.46 -12.85 13.81
C PHE A 102 -9.24 -13.91 14.89
N ASN A 103 -8.66 -15.06 14.56
CA ASN A 103 -8.32 -16.08 15.56
C ASN A 103 -7.40 -15.54 16.66
N PHE A 104 -6.41 -14.73 16.28
CA PHE A 104 -5.54 -14.08 17.26
C PHE A 104 -6.31 -13.11 18.18
N LEU A 105 -7.29 -12.39 17.64
CA LEU A 105 -8.12 -11.49 18.43
C LEU A 105 -9.07 -12.25 19.37
N GLU A 106 -9.51 -13.45 18.99
CA GLU A 106 -10.38 -14.32 19.78
C GLU A 106 -9.65 -15.07 20.88
N ASP A 107 -8.36 -15.36 20.68
CA ASP A 107 -7.58 -16.07 21.69
C ASP A 107 -7.46 -15.26 22.96
N SER A 108 -7.96 -15.84 24.09
CA SER A 108 -7.89 -15.25 25.41
C SER A 108 -6.46 -15.27 26.02
N ASN A 109 -5.58 -16.08 25.48
CA ASN A 109 -4.18 -16.10 25.87
C ASN A 109 -3.49 -14.81 25.45
N ASN A 110 -3.19 -13.96 26.40
CA ASN A 110 -2.56 -12.65 26.19
C ASN A 110 -1.07 -12.74 25.78
N LYS A 111 -0.70 -13.71 24.95
CA LYS A 111 0.66 -13.79 24.45
C LYS A 111 0.77 -12.92 23.18
N PRO A 112 1.35 -11.72 23.27
CA PRO A 112 1.44 -10.79 22.14
C PRO A 112 2.35 -11.27 21.01
N TYR A 113 3.13 -12.33 21.24
CA TYR A 113 4.23 -12.77 20.36
C TYR A 113 3.87 -13.95 19.46
N GLU A 114 2.75 -14.62 19.70
CA GLU A 114 2.37 -15.80 18.93
C GLU A 114 1.37 -15.44 17.84
N ILE A 115 1.69 -14.46 17.01
CA ILE A 115 0.97 -14.25 15.74
C ILE A 115 1.57 -15.21 14.72
N LEU A 116 1.33 -16.50 14.97
CA LEU A 116 1.79 -17.57 14.09
C LEU A 116 1.04 -17.50 12.75
N GLY A 117 1.79 -17.45 11.67
CA GLY A 117 1.27 -17.57 10.31
C GLY A 117 0.84 -16.27 9.66
N LEU A 118 1.14 -15.10 10.22
CA LEU A 118 1.05 -13.84 9.49
C LEU A 118 2.34 -13.62 8.72
N TYR A 119 2.25 -13.64 7.41
CA TYR A 119 3.35 -13.31 6.52
C TYR A 119 3.21 -11.86 6.06
N ASP A 120 4.33 -11.15 5.90
CA ASP A 120 4.29 -9.89 5.17
C ASP A 120 3.83 -10.17 3.74
N ALA A 121 2.69 -9.58 3.36
CA ALA A 121 2.19 -9.72 2.01
C ALA A 121 3.24 -9.18 1.04
N PHE A 122 3.62 -9.98 0.08
CA PHE A 122 4.46 -9.75 -1.09
C PHE A 122 5.09 -8.36 -1.18
N PRO A 123 6.36 -8.16 -0.77
CA PRO A 123 7.04 -6.89 -1.03
C PRO A 123 7.30 -6.79 -2.54
N VAL A 124 6.40 -6.16 -3.26
CA VAL A 124 6.57 -5.83 -4.68
C VAL A 124 6.96 -4.37 -4.77
N GLY A 125 8.09 -4.08 -5.32
CA GLY A 125 8.59 -2.73 -5.40
C GLY A 125 9.13 -2.35 -6.77
N ILE A 126 9.30 -1.05 -6.97
CA ILE A 126 9.94 -0.49 -8.15
C ILE A 126 11.43 -0.41 -7.88
N LEU A 127 12.26 -1.00 -8.75
CA LEU A 127 13.72 -1.04 -8.58
C LEU A 127 14.41 0.30 -8.86
N SER A 128 13.84 1.11 -9.74
CA SER A 128 14.40 2.44 -9.98
C SER A 128 13.96 3.41 -8.88
N ASN A 129 14.91 4.10 -8.26
CA ASN A 129 14.66 5.17 -7.27
C ASN A 129 13.87 6.33 -7.89
N SER A 130 12.57 6.15 -8.12
CA SER A 130 11.62 7.17 -8.56
C SER A 130 11.67 7.65 -10.01
N GLN A 131 12.58 7.18 -10.84
CA GLN A 131 12.63 7.63 -12.23
C GLN A 131 12.37 6.48 -13.21
N PRO A 132 11.66 6.72 -14.31
CA PRO A 132 11.51 5.75 -15.38
C PRO A 132 12.86 5.46 -16.04
N ILE A 133 12.98 4.29 -16.65
CA ILE A 133 14.18 3.90 -17.38
C ILE A 133 14.14 4.57 -18.75
N PHE A 134 15.18 5.30 -19.09
CA PHE A 134 15.39 5.89 -20.41
C PHE A 134 16.82 5.71 -20.89
N PRO A 135 16.98 5.36 -22.14
CA PRO A 135 16.04 4.67 -23.04
C PRO A 135 15.73 3.25 -22.58
N PHE A 136 14.68 2.64 -23.13
CA PHE A 136 14.38 1.22 -22.91
C PHE A 136 15.37 0.35 -23.67
N GLU A 137 16.56 0.23 -23.13
CA GLU A 137 17.65 -0.60 -23.66
C GLU A 137 18.02 -1.69 -22.66
N ASP A 138 18.35 -2.87 -23.18
CA ASP A 138 18.74 -4.03 -22.36
C ASP A 138 19.90 -3.70 -21.39
N SER A 139 20.88 -2.94 -21.84
CA SER A 139 22.02 -2.51 -21.00
C SER A 139 21.61 -1.63 -19.83
N THR A 140 20.60 -0.78 -20.03
CA THR A 140 20.06 0.10 -18.99
C THR A 140 19.30 -0.72 -17.95
N ILE A 141 18.46 -1.67 -18.40
CA ILE A 141 17.72 -2.56 -17.51
C ILE A 141 18.66 -3.43 -16.70
N ASP A 142 19.62 -4.08 -17.34
CA ASP A 142 20.64 -4.89 -16.67
C ASP A 142 21.40 -4.07 -15.61
N THR A 143 21.73 -2.81 -15.91
CA THR A 143 22.41 -1.90 -14.97
C THR A 143 21.51 -1.59 -13.77
N VAL A 144 20.23 -1.27 -13.99
CA VAL A 144 19.27 -0.99 -12.91
C VAL A 144 19.09 -2.20 -12.01
N VAL A 145 18.88 -3.39 -12.59
CA VAL A 145 18.71 -4.63 -11.82
C VAL A 145 19.97 -4.96 -11.02
N ASN A 146 21.14 -4.88 -11.63
CA ASN A 146 22.40 -5.18 -10.98
C ASN A 146 22.75 -4.18 -9.87
N SER A 147 22.51 -2.87 -10.07
CA SER A 147 22.75 -1.84 -9.04
C SER A 147 21.78 -1.98 -7.86
N SER A 148 20.53 -2.34 -8.12
CA SER A 148 19.51 -2.55 -7.09
C SER A 148 19.84 -3.73 -6.18
N PHE A 149 20.51 -4.76 -6.69
CA PHE A 149 20.98 -5.88 -5.89
C PHE A 149 21.91 -5.44 -4.74
N TYR A 150 22.79 -4.48 -4.98
CA TYR A 150 23.68 -3.94 -3.96
C TYR A 150 22.97 -3.07 -2.91
N GLN A 151 21.84 -2.44 -3.28
CA GLN A 151 21.11 -1.58 -2.38
C GLN A 151 20.12 -2.33 -1.48
N PHE A 152 19.43 -3.33 -2.02
CA PHE A 152 18.32 -4.00 -1.35
C PHE A 152 18.65 -5.41 -0.84
N GLY A 153 19.84 -5.95 -1.13
CA GLY A 153 20.19 -7.34 -0.84
C GLY A 153 19.41 -8.32 -1.71
N THR A 154 19.33 -9.58 -1.26
CA THR A 154 18.54 -10.60 -1.95
C THR A 154 17.05 -10.40 -1.62
N PRO A 155 16.22 -9.90 -2.56
CA PRO A 155 14.80 -9.85 -2.36
C PRO A 155 14.27 -11.29 -2.22
N PHE A 156 13.39 -11.51 -1.25
CA PHE A 156 12.66 -12.76 -1.16
C PHE A 156 11.69 -12.82 -2.35
N LEU A 157 11.97 -13.75 -3.27
CA LEU A 157 11.11 -13.97 -4.42
C LEU A 157 9.86 -14.74 -3.96
N TYR A 158 8.73 -14.08 -3.96
CA TYR A 158 7.44 -14.74 -3.85
C TYR A 158 6.88 -14.92 -5.27
N PRO A 159 6.67 -16.16 -5.72
CA PRO A 159 6.14 -16.38 -7.06
C PRO A 159 4.72 -15.82 -7.14
N ILE A 160 4.52 -14.83 -8.00
CA ILE A 160 3.21 -14.28 -8.31
C ILE A 160 2.63 -15.10 -9.45
N SER A 161 1.51 -15.75 -9.20
CA SER A 161 0.82 -16.56 -10.21
C SER A 161 -0.07 -15.70 -11.13
N PRO A 162 -0.44 -16.19 -12.33
CA PRO A 162 -1.43 -15.55 -13.18
C PRO A 162 -2.77 -15.27 -12.48
N THR A 163 -3.17 -16.13 -11.52
CA THR A 163 -4.37 -15.92 -10.70
C THR A 163 -4.24 -14.68 -9.82
N HIS A 164 -3.07 -14.45 -9.24
CA HIS A 164 -2.81 -13.24 -8.46
C HIS A 164 -2.98 -11.98 -9.30
N ILE A 165 -2.50 -12.00 -10.55
CA ILE A 165 -2.68 -10.86 -11.47
C ILE A 165 -4.15 -10.66 -11.82
N SER A 166 -4.89 -11.74 -12.12
CA SER A 166 -6.32 -11.64 -12.45
C SER A 166 -7.13 -11.01 -11.31
N ASN A 167 -6.90 -11.47 -10.08
CA ASN A 167 -7.54 -10.90 -8.88
C ASN A 167 -7.19 -9.41 -8.73
N SER A 168 -5.93 -9.05 -8.99
CA SER A 168 -5.44 -7.67 -8.89
C SER A 168 -6.08 -6.76 -9.90
N ILE A 169 -6.26 -7.21 -11.14
CA ILE A 169 -6.92 -6.46 -12.21
C ILE A 169 -8.38 -6.17 -11.82
N GLU A 170 -9.08 -7.16 -11.28
CA GLU A 170 -10.47 -6.97 -10.85
C GLU A 170 -10.57 -5.94 -9.72
N PHE A 171 -9.74 -6.06 -8.71
CA PHE A 171 -9.72 -5.10 -7.60
C PHE A 171 -9.27 -3.70 -8.07
N TYR A 172 -8.27 -3.61 -8.94
CA TYR A 172 -7.81 -2.37 -9.53
C TYR A 172 -8.91 -1.66 -10.35
N LYS A 173 -9.74 -2.41 -11.10
CA LYS A 173 -10.90 -1.85 -11.80
C LYS A 173 -11.91 -1.23 -10.85
N LYS A 174 -12.19 -1.87 -9.70
CA LYS A 174 -13.05 -1.28 -8.65
C LYS A 174 -12.45 0.03 -8.14
N VAL A 175 -11.17 0.02 -7.81
CA VAL A 175 -10.44 1.21 -7.35
C VAL A 175 -10.51 2.33 -8.39
N GLN A 176 -10.18 2.05 -9.66
CA GLN A 176 -10.23 3.03 -10.74
C GLN A 176 -11.63 3.62 -10.92
N SER A 177 -12.67 2.80 -10.76
CA SER A 177 -14.06 3.30 -10.86
C SER A 177 -14.40 4.32 -9.76
N ILE A 178 -13.78 4.20 -8.57
CA ILE A 178 -13.95 5.15 -7.47
C ILE A 178 -13.09 6.40 -7.73
N LEU A 179 -11.83 6.22 -8.12
CA LEU A 179 -10.89 7.32 -8.37
C LEU A 179 -11.36 8.26 -9.50
N ASN A 180 -12.06 7.71 -10.48
CA ASN A 180 -12.59 8.46 -11.62
C ASN A 180 -13.93 9.17 -11.33
N LYS A 181 -14.60 8.91 -10.20
CA LYS A 181 -15.79 9.64 -9.76
C LYS A 181 -15.39 10.99 -9.18
N LYS A 182 -15.59 12.06 -9.93
CA LYS A 182 -15.20 13.43 -9.52
C LYS A 182 -16.33 14.46 -9.75
N ASN A 183 -17.59 14.02 -9.86
CA ASN A 183 -18.73 14.88 -10.17
C ASN A 183 -19.17 15.74 -8.98
N THR A 184 -19.10 15.19 -7.76
CA THR A 184 -19.50 15.88 -6.54
C THR A 184 -18.29 16.14 -5.64
N LYS A 185 -18.42 17.11 -4.72
CA LYS A 185 -17.38 17.38 -3.71
C LYS A 185 -17.04 16.13 -2.90
N ASN A 186 -18.06 15.36 -2.50
CA ASN A 186 -17.87 14.13 -1.70
C ASN A 186 -17.13 13.05 -2.49
N GLU A 187 -17.39 12.90 -3.79
CA GLU A 187 -16.66 11.96 -4.65
C GLU A 187 -15.20 12.39 -4.81
N LYS A 188 -14.92 13.67 -5.01
CA LYS A 188 -13.55 14.21 -5.09
C LYS A 188 -12.77 13.93 -3.80
N GLU A 189 -13.37 14.20 -2.64
CA GLU A 189 -12.76 13.93 -1.34
C GLU A 189 -12.51 12.43 -1.12
N THR A 190 -13.44 11.57 -1.54
CA THR A 190 -13.32 10.11 -1.45
C THR A 190 -12.22 9.59 -2.36
N SER A 191 -12.18 10.05 -3.61
CA SER A 191 -11.14 9.73 -4.59
C SER A 191 -9.76 10.12 -4.08
N TRP A 192 -9.60 11.36 -3.63
CA TRP A 192 -8.34 11.85 -3.06
C TRP A 192 -7.89 11.04 -1.86
N LEU A 193 -8.81 10.73 -0.93
CA LEU A 193 -8.50 9.94 0.25
C LEU A 193 -8.07 8.52 -0.13
N LEU A 194 -8.79 7.86 -1.06
CA LEU A 194 -8.45 6.52 -1.51
C LEU A 194 -7.08 6.48 -2.18
N GLN A 195 -6.78 7.45 -3.04
CA GLN A 195 -5.47 7.57 -3.67
C GLN A 195 -4.35 7.64 -2.62
N ASN A 196 -4.48 8.53 -1.64
CA ASN A 196 -3.48 8.68 -0.58
C ASN A 196 -3.35 7.41 0.29
N ILE A 197 -4.47 6.77 0.62
CA ILE A 197 -4.46 5.49 1.35
C ILE A 197 -3.67 4.43 0.59
N LEU A 198 -3.89 4.28 -0.71
CA LEU A 198 -3.22 3.25 -1.51
C LEU A 198 -1.73 3.53 -1.69
N LEU A 199 -1.35 4.79 -1.91
CA LEU A 199 0.07 5.19 -1.99
C LEU A 199 0.78 5.00 -0.64
N THR A 200 0.14 5.38 0.47
CA THR A 200 0.68 5.16 1.82
C THR A 200 0.75 3.66 2.14
N TYR A 201 -0.25 2.88 1.71
CA TYR A 201 -0.24 1.42 1.88
C TYR A 201 0.92 0.77 1.13
N TYR A 202 1.13 1.14 -0.14
CA TYR A 202 2.26 0.66 -0.92
C TYR A 202 3.58 0.94 -0.19
N LYS A 203 3.80 2.17 0.28
CA LYS A 203 4.98 2.56 1.05
C LYS A 203 5.12 1.71 2.33
N SER A 204 4.02 1.47 3.05
CA SER A 204 4.04 0.65 4.27
C SER A 204 4.55 -0.78 4.05
N LYS A 205 4.48 -1.30 2.83
CA LYS A 205 4.95 -2.66 2.50
C LYS A 205 6.44 -2.73 2.19
N ILE A 206 7.01 -1.66 1.67
CA ILE A 206 8.42 -1.61 1.24
C ILE A 206 9.35 -0.94 2.26
N ASP A 207 8.79 -0.20 3.22
CA ASP A 207 9.55 0.56 4.22
C ASP A 207 10.05 -0.31 5.38
N TYR A 208 10.99 0.26 6.15
CA TYR A 208 11.46 -0.31 7.41
C TYR A 208 10.31 -0.47 8.42
N THR A 209 10.46 -1.41 9.33
CA THR A 209 9.40 -1.86 10.25
C THR A 209 8.68 -0.73 10.99
N LEU A 210 9.41 0.25 11.55
CA LEU A 210 8.79 1.37 12.29
C LEU A 210 8.02 2.31 11.36
N VAL A 211 8.59 2.65 10.22
CA VAL A 211 7.94 3.50 9.20
C VAL A 211 6.71 2.78 8.63
N SER A 212 6.81 1.48 8.40
CA SER A 212 5.69 0.64 7.95
C SER A 212 4.53 0.65 8.95
N ILE A 213 4.81 0.56 10.26
CA ILE A 213 3.79 0.66 11.31
C ILE A 213 3.17 2.07 11.33
N SER A 214 4.00 3.13 11.24
CA SER A 214 3.52 4.52 11.17
C SER A 214 2.61 4.74 9.98
N ASN A 215 3.00 4.31 8.79
CA ASN A 215 2.20 4.42 7.57
C ASN A 215 0.87 3.65 7.68
N SER A 216 0.89 2.44 8.24
CA SER A 216 -0.32 1.65 8.48
C SER A 216 -1.29 2.33 9.46
N MET A 217 -0.74 2.94 10.52
CA MET A 217 -1.55 3.70 11.48
C MET A 217 -2.10 4.99 10.87
N GLU A 218 -1.36 5.66 9.99
CA GLU A 218 -1.83 6.84 9.25
C GLU A 218 -3.03 6.51 8.37
N ILE A 219 -3.01 5.37 7.70
CA ILE A 219 -4.15 4.87 6.92
C ILE A 219 -5.37 4.69 7.84
N ILE A 220 -5.19 3.99 8.97
CA ILE A 220 -6.28 3.74 9.92
C ILE A 220 -6.85 5.06 10.48
N GLU A 221 -5.98 6.02 10.78
CA GLU A 221 -6.42 7.35 11.20
C GLU A 221 -7.21 8.10 10.13
N SER A 222 -6.74 8.06 8.90
CA SER A 222 -7.41 8.71 7.77
C SER A 222 -8.82 8.16 7.54
N MET A 223 -9.02 6.87 7.81
CA MET A 223 -10.33 6.21 7.72
C MET A 223 -11.21 6.46 8.93
N PHE A 224 -10.67 6.33 10.14
CA PHE A 224 -11.44 6.20 11.38
C PHE A 224 -11.20 7.31 12.41
N GLY A 225 -10.15 8.10 12.26
CA GLY A 225 -9.78 9.15 13.20
C GLY A 225 -10.80 10.29 13.28
N ALA A 226 -10.99 10.83 14.47
CA ALA A 226 -11.72 12.08 14.70
C ALA A 226 -10.76 13.17 15.18
N PRO A 227 -10.84 14.39 14.65
CA PRO A 227 -9.87 15.47 14.97
C PRO A 227 -9.74 15.76 16.48
N ALA A 228 -10.84 15.64 17.24
CA ALA A 228 -10.84 15.96 18.67
C ALA A 228 -10.15 14.88 19.54
N ASN A 229 -10.19 13.62 19.13
CA ASN A 229 -9.56 12.52 19.88
C ASN A 229 -9.29 11.32 18.96
N ILE A 230 -8.20 11.39 18.22
CA ILE A 230 -7.83 10.39 17.23
C ILE A 230 -7.68 9.01 17.84
N THR A 231 -6.91 8.88 18.92
CA THR A 231 -6.62 7.58 19.54
C THR A 231 -7.88 6.88 20.06
N MET A 232 -8.76 7.63 20.71
CA MET A 232 -10.00 7.07 21.25
C MET A 232 -10.96 6.66 20.12
N SER A 233 -11.08 7.50 19.09
CA SER A 233 -11.95 7.21 17.96
C SER A 233 -11.51 5.96 17.19
N ILE A 234 -10.23 5.76 16.97
CA ILE A 234 -9.71 4.55 16.32
C ILE A 234 -10.04 3.30 17.14
N ARG A 235 -9.79 3.35 18.46
CA ARG A 235 -10.00 2.22 19.37
C ARG A 235 -11.46 1.80 19.47
N GLU A 236 -12.40 2.71 19.28
CA GLU A 236 -13.84 2.42 19.32
C GLU A 236 -14.37 2.03 17.94
N ARG A 237 -13.94 2.72 16.89
CA ARG A 237 -14.52 2.59 15.56
C ARG A 237 -14.00 1.38 14.77
N VAL A 238 -12.71 1.08 14.86
CA VAL A 238 -12.14 -0.07 14.13
C VAL A 238 -12.78 -1.38 14.60
N PRO A 239 -12.88 -1.70 15.91
CA PRO A 239 -13.59 -2.89 16.37
C PRO A 239 -15.06 -2.93 15.94
N LYS A 240 -15.78 -1.80 16.05
CA LYS A 240 -17.17 -1.69 15.61
C LYS A 240 -17.33 -1.96 14.11
N TYR A 241 -16.45 -1.41 13.28
CA TYR A 241 -16.46 -1.59 11.84
C TYR A 241 -16.18 -3.04 11.42
N LEU A 242 -15.30 -3.70 12.14
CA LEU A 242 -15.02 -5.11 11.91
C LEU A 242 -16.12 -6.03 12.44
N GLY A 243 -17.04 -5.52 13.24
CA GLY A 243 -18.02 -6.34 13.99
C GLY A 243 -17.38 -7.10 15.15
N TYR A 244 -16.26 -6.61 15.65
CA TYR A 244 -15.37 -7.31 16.57
C TYR A 244 -15.11 -6.47 17.83
N GLY A 245 -15.93 -6.63 18.85
CA GLY A 245 -15.88 -5.88 20.11
C GLY A 245 -14.77 -6.36 21.07
N SER A 246 -13.51 -6.40 20.63
CA SER A 246 -12.41 -6.94 21.43
C SER A 246 -11.65 -5.84 22.18
N GLU A 247 -11.59 -5.94 23.50
CA GLU A 247 -10.68 -5.12 24.34
C GLU A 247 -9.22 -5.30 23.92
N LYS A 248 -8.85 -6.52 23.49
CA LYS A 248 -7.53 -6.85 22.96
C LYS A 248 -7.16 -5.99 21.74
N LEU A 249 -8.08 -5.86 20.75
CA LEU A 249 -7.87 -5.01 19.59
C LEU A 249 -7.69 -3.53 19.98
N SER A 250 -8.50 -3.04 20.91
CA SER A 250 -8.38 -1.66 21.42
C SER A 250 -7.02 -1.41 22.10
N LYS A 251 -6.50 -2.37 22.85
CA LYS A 251 -5.16 -2.29 23.48
C LYS A 251 -4.05 -2.29 22.43
N ILE A 252 -4.15 -3.16 21.41
CA ILE A 252 -3.20 -3.22 20.30
C ILE A 252 -3.15 -1.88 19.55
N LEU A 253 -4.31 -1.37 19.14
CA LEU A 253 -4.39 -0.09 18.42
C LEU A 253 -3.81 1.07 19.23
N ARG A 254 -4.02 1.09 20.55
CA ARG A 254 -3.39 2.07 21.44
C ARG A 254 -1.86 1.96 21.40
N THR A 255 -1.34 0.75 21.43
CA THR A 255 0.12 0.50 21.41
C THR A 255 0.70 0.90 20.04
N MET A 256 0.05 0.53 18.93
CA MET A 256 0.50 0.91 17.59
C MET A 256 0.50 2.42 17.40
N TYR A 257 -0.53 3.11 17.93
CA TYR A 257 -0.56 4.56 17.91
C TYR A 257 0.58 5.19 18.72
N ALA A 258 0.94 4.60 19.86
CA ALA A 258 2.08 5.05 20.65
C ALA A 258 3.41 4.87 19.88
N ILE A 259 3.58 3.75 19.16
CA ILE A 259 4.76 3.51 18.29
C ILE A 259 4.85 4.59 17.22
N ARG A 260 3.74 4.87 16.51
CA ARG A 260 3.68 5.94 15.52
C ARG A 260 4.08 7.28 16.12
N SER A 261 3.48 7.66 17.24
CA SER A 261 3.75 8.94 17.91
C SER A 261 5.24 9.11 18.28
N VAL A 262 5.90 8.03 18.65
CA VAL A 262 7.34 8.05 18.95
C VAL A 262 8.15 8.23 17.65
N ASN A 263 7.81 7.50 16.60
CA ASN A 263 8.48 7.60 15.31
C ASN A 263 8.34 9.02 14.72
N ASP A 264 7.12 9.56 14.69
CA ASP A 264 6.84 10.86 14.08
C ASP A 264 7.47 12.03 14.86
N HIS A 265 7.63 11.89 16.17
CA HIS A 265 8.20 12.94 17.03
C HIS A 265 9.65 12.72 17.39
N LEU A 266 10.31 11.68 16.87
CA LEU A 266 11.68 11.29 17.19
C LEU A 266 11.92 11.18 18.71
N LYS A 267 10.89 10.84 19.46
CA LYS A 267 10.95 10.72 20.92
C LYS A 267 11.40 9.32 21.32
N TYR A 268 12.66 9.20 21.68
CA TYR A 268 13.12 8.01 22.38
C TYR A 268 12.54 8.03 23.79
N THR A 269 11.57 7.17 24.08
CA THR A 269 11.03 7.04 25.43
C THR A 269 11.46 5.71 26.05
N HIS A 270 11.92 5.77 27.31
CA HIS A 270 12.21 4.57 28.13
C HIS A 270 10.99 3.65 28.30
N GLN A 271 9.80 4.10 27.92
CA GLN A 271 8.57 3.28 27.94
C GLN A 271 8.60 2.08 26.98
N PHE A 272 9.52 2.07 26.00
CA PHE A 272 9.71 0.92 25.10
C PHE A 272 10.22 -0.32 25.83
N SER A 273 11.00 -0.15 26.90
CA SER A 273 11.67 -1.28 27.56
C SER A 273 10.74 -2.16 28.41
N SER A 274 9.56 -1.69 28.78
CA SER A 274 8.64 -2.39 29.68
C SER A 274 7.38 -2.95 28.99
N ASN A 275 7.13 -2.60 27.72
CA ASN A 275 5.94 -3.07 27.01
C ASN A 275 6.31 -4.22 26.06
N PRO A 276 5.82 -5.45 26.31
CA PRO A 276 6.13 -6.62 25.49
C PRO A 276 5.76 -6.45 24.01
N TRP A 277 4.72 -5.69 23.68
CA TRP A 277 4.32 -5.41 22.31
C TRP A 277 5.34 -4.59 21.53
N LEU A 278 6.15 -3.80 22.24
CA LEU A 278 7.18 -2.95 21.63
C LEU A 278 8.47 -3.73 21.33
N HIS A 279 8.67 -4.89 21.96
CA HIS A 279 9.86 -5.71 21.73
C HIS A 279 9.78 -6.54 20.44
N ASN A 280 8.58 -6.81 19.94
CA ASN A 280 8.40 -7.60 18.72
C ASN A 280 7.85 -6.76 17.56
N PHE A 281 8.68 -5.89 17.02
CA PHE A 281 8.29 -5.01 15.91
C PHE A 281 7.85 -5.76 14.64
N TYR A 282 8.44 -6.94 14.37
CA TYR A 282 8.07 -7.71 13.19
C TYR A 282 6.66 -8.27 13.28
N ASP A 283 6.26 -8.81 14.42
CA ASP A 283 4.91 -9.31 14.60
C ASP A 283 3.90 -8.16 14.65
N ASN A 284 4.27 -7.04 15.25
CA ASN A 284 3.48 -5.82 15.23
C ASN A 284 3.28 -5.31 13.80
N LYS A 285 4.34 -5.26 12.97
CA LYS A 285 4.26 -4.90 11.55
C LYS A 285 3.32 -5.84 10.82
N ARG A 286 3.49 -7.14 10.97
CA ARG A 286 2.64 -8.15 10.30
C ARG A 286 1.17 -7.99 10.68
N PHE A 287 0.88 -7.89 11.97
CA PHE A 287 -0.48 -7.73 12.45
C PHE A 287 -1.14 -6.47 11.91
N ILE A 288 -0.51 -5.29 12.09
CA ILE A 288 -1.09 -4.02 11.66
C ILE A 288 -1.20 -3.94 10.14
N SER A 289 -0.25 -4.50 9.41
CA SER A 289 -0.27 -4.60 7.95
C SER A 289 -1.45 -5.44 7.46
N SER A 290 -1.66 -6.63 8.04
CA SER A 290 -2.80 -7.50 7.70
C SER A 290 -4.14 -6.87 8.07
N LEU A 291 -4.21 -6.24 9.25
CA LEU A 291 -5.40 -5.50 9.67
C LEU A 291 -5.74 -4.36 8.69
N THR A 292 -4.74 -3.58 8.32
CA THR A 292 -4.91 -2.45 7.37
C THR A 292 -5.40 -2.95 6.02
N THR A 293 -4.87 -4.06 5.53
CA THR A 293 -5.33 -4.70 4.28
C THR A 293 -6.81 -5.06 4.34
N ILE A 294 -7.25 -5.71 5.43
CA ILE A 294 -8.66 -6.08 5.65
C ILE A 294 -9.56 -4.84 5.65
N LEU A 295 -9.12 -3.79 6.33
CA LEU A 295 -9.88 -2.54 6.43
C LEU A 295 -10.03 -1.84 5.08
N ILE A 296 -8.94 -1.75 4.30
CA ILE A 296 -8.97 -1.12 2.98
C ILE A 296 -9.86 -1.92 2.02
N GLU A 297 -9.69 -3.23 1.96
CA GLU A 297 -10.49 -4.09 1.08
C GLU A 297 -11.98 -3.94 1.38
N LYS A 298 -12.39 -4.06 2.63
CA LYS A 298 -13.78 -3.88 3.05
C LYS A 298 -14.31 -2.49 2.72
N TRP A 299 -13.50 -1.45 2.93
CA TRP A 299 -13.89 -0.08 2.63
C TRP A 299 -14.07 0.18 1.14
N VAL A 300 -13.14 -0.32 0.31
CA VAL A 300 -13.24 -0.23 -1.16
C VAL A 300 -14.51 -0.92 -1.66
N ASP A 301 -14.81 -2.11 -1.16
CA ASP A 301 -16.03 -2.84 -1.54
C ASP A 301 -17.31 -2.09 -1.14
N GLU A 302 -17.36 -1.50 0.05
CA GLU A 302 -18.51 -0.71 0.48
C GLU A 302 -18.73 0.54 -0.38
N ILE A 303 -17.66 1.29 -0.71
CA ILE A 303 -17.76 2.48 -1.56
C ILE A 303 -18.10 2.09 -3.01
N PHE A 304 -17.50 1.03 -3.53
CA PHE A 304 -17.81 0.53 -4.86
C PHE A 304 -19.29 0.16 -4.99
N ASN A 305 -19.89 -0.42 -3.95
CA ASN A 305 -21.30 -0.75 -3.86
C ASN A 305 -22.22 0.44 -3.54
N GLY A 306 -21.70 1.66 -3.61
CA GLY A 306 -22.47 2.89 -3.54
C GLY A 306 -22.57 3.54 -2.16
N LYS A 307 -21.89 3.01 -1.13
CA LYS A 307 -21.85 3.64 0.19
C LYS A 307 -21.00 4.92 0.11
N THR A 308 -21.58 6.03 0.48
CA THR A 308 -20.85 7.31 0.53
C THR A 308 -19.90 7.38 1.73
N ARG A 309 -18.87 8.22 1.66
CA ARG A 309 -17.98 8.49 2.81
C ARG A 309 -18.75 8.98 4.04
N LYS A 310 -19.81 9.74 3.83
CA LYS A 310 -20.66 10.21 4.93
C LYS A 310 -21.39 9.04 5.58
N GLU A 311 -22.02 8.16 4.81
CA GLU A 311 -22.69 6.96 5.31
C GLU A 311 -21.71 6.00 5.96
N PHE A 312 -20.50 5.83 5.40
CA PHE A 312 -19.44 5.08 6.04
C PHE A 312 -19.12 5.66 7.42
N ARG A 313 -18.91 6.96 7.53
CA ARG A 313 -18.65 7.62 8.81
C ARG A 313 -19.82 7.52 9.78
N THR A 314 -21.04 7.79 9.34
CA THR A 314 -22.24 7.69 10.21
C THR A 314 -22.54 6.27 10.67
N SER A 315 -22.28 5.26 9.86
CA SER A 315 -22.46 3.85 10.28
C SER A 315 -21.50 3.41 11.39
N ILE A 316 -20.38 4.14 11.55
CA ILE A 316 -19.33 3.85 12.52
C ILE A 316 -19.35 4.82 13.69
N ILE A 317 -19.91 6.02 13.49
CA ILE A 317 -19.92 7.13 14.42
C ILE A 317 -21.33 7.27 14.98
N ASP A 318 -21.50 7.10 16.29
CA ASP A 318 -22.51 7.82 17.02
C ASP A 318 -22.03 9.27 17.13
N ASP A 319 -22.41 10.11 16.15
CA ASP A 319 -21.97 11.50 16.05
C ASP A 319 -22.35 12.35 17.27
N GLU A 320 -23.34 11.94 18.05
CA GLU A 320 -23.76 12.64 19.26
C GLU A 320 -22.69 12.69 20.36
N LYS A 321 -21.80 11.71 20.43
CA LYS A 321 -20.78 11.61 21.48
C LYS A 321 -19.59 12.56 21.24
N TYR A 322 -19.35 12.97 19.98
CA TYR A 322 -18.20 13.78 19.58
C TYR A 322 -18.54 15.19 19.10
N SER A 323 -19.82 15.50 18.90
CA SER A 323 -20.28 16.83 18.50
C SER A 323 -20.46 17.82 19.67
N LYS A 324 -20.34 17.33 20.91
CA LYS A 324 -20.50 18.15 22.13
C LYS A 324 -19.17 18.32 22.88
N LYS A 325 -18.20 18.94 22.25
CA LYS A 325 -17.11 19.64 22.97
C LYS A 325 -16.56 20.77 22.14
#